data_17d287f12340d34f6ebd783d35e9a189
#
_entry.id   17d287f12340d34f6ebd783d35e9a189
#
_cell.length_a   1.000
_cell.length_b   1.000
_cell.length_c   1.000
_cell.angle_alpha   90.00
_cell.angle_beta   90.00
_cell.angle_gamma   90.00
#
_symmetry.space_group_name_H-M   'P 1'
#
loop_
_entity.id
_entity.type
_entity.pdbx_description
1 polymer ?
#
loop_
_entity_poly.entity_id
_entity_poly.type
_entity_poly.pdbx_seq_one_letter_code
_entity_poly.pdbx_strand_id
1 'polypeptide(L)'
;MDVRMPGMDGLTAAGRLLGAAGGPKVVMLTTFDLDEYVHEALRLGAVGFLLKDTQPRELIAAVRTVAEGNAMLSPAVLKRLLGSFVHKAPSRAEVARERLATLTAREEDVVRALARGLSNAEIGRELKLSEPTVKAHVSRLLAKLGLANRVQAAILVHDADLA
;
A
#
# COMPACT_ATOMS: atom_id res chain seq x y z
N MET A 1 -15.09 0.09 1.83
CA MET A 1 -15.87 1.28 1.40
C MET A 1 -16.05 1.21 -0.11
N ASP A 2 -17.26 1.41 -0.62
CA ASP A 2 -17.51 1.49 -2.07
C ASP A 2 -16.93 2.78 -2.64
N VAL A 3 -16.39 2.71 -3.86
CA VAL A 3 -15.89 3.90 -4.58
C VAL A 3 -17.05 4.77 -5.06
N ARG A 4 -18.11 4.18 -5.61
CA ARG A 4 -19.26 4.93 -6.13
C ARG A 4 -20.45 4.86 -5.16
N MET A 5 -20.71 5.98 -4.48
CA MET A 5 -21.84 6.13 -3.57
C MET A 5 -22.67 7.37 -3.92
N PRO A 6 -24.01 7.36 -3.70
CA PRO A 6 -24.83 8.57 -3.87
C PRO A 6 -24.41 9.69 -2.91
N GLY A 7 -24.37 10.92 -3.40
CA GLY A 7 -24.03 12.10 -2.62
C GLY A 7 -22.52 12.30 -2.50
N MET A 8 -21.88 11.64 -1.54
CA MET A 8 -20.41 11.70 -1.37
C MET A 8 -19.79 10.41 -1.93
N ASP A 9 -18.85 10.52 -2.86
CA ASP A 9 -18.11 9.37 -3.37
C ASP A 9 -17.13 8.79 -2.32
N GLY A 10 -16.75 7.53 -2.53
CA GLY A 10 -15.91 6.81 -1.57
C GLY A 10 -14.48 7.35 -1.45
N LEU A 11 -13.93 7.98 -2.48
CA LEU A 11 -12.60 8.59 -2.40
C LEU A 11 -12.59 9.82 -1.52
N THR A 12 -13.59 10.69 -1.70
CA THR A 12 -13.81 11.85 -0.84
C THR A 12 -14.01 11.43 0.62
N ALA A 13 -14.83 10.39 0.85
CA ALA A 13 -15.07 9.85 2.18
C ALA A 13 -13.81 9.23 2.79
N ALA A 14 -13.04 8.45 2.01
CA ALA A 14 -11.78 7.87 2.43
C ALA A 14 -10.75 8.95 2.80
N GLY A 15 -10.63 10.00 1.99
CA GLY A 15 -9.73 11.12 2.28
C GLY A 15 -10.03 11.81 3.61
N ARG A 16 -11.32 11.99 3.94
CA ARG A 16 -11.73 12.55 5.25
C ARG A 16 -11.41 11.63 6.42
N LEU A 17 -11.62 10.32 6.28
CA LEU A 17 -11.35 9.33 7.32
C LEU A 17 -9.85 9.13 7.55
N LEU A 18 -9.07 9.08 6.48
CA LEU A 18 -7.64 8.81 6.50
C LEU A 18 -6.80 10.04 6.87
N GLY A 19 -7.33 11.24 6.66
CA GLY A 19 -6.70 12.48 7.07
C GLY A 19 -6.77 12.76 8.58
N ALA A 20 -7.56 12.01 9.33
CA ALA A 20 -7.65 12.14 10.79
C ALA A 20 -6.58 11.29 11.47
N ALA A 21 -5.86 11.87 12.45
CA ALA A 21 -4.90 11.12 13.25
C ALA A 21 -5.60 9.95 13.98
N GLY A 22 -5.09 8.73 13.80
CA GLY A 22 -5.69 7.52 14.36
C GLY A 22 -6.95 7.03 13.63
N GLY A 23 -7.18 7.47 12.40
CA GLY A 23 -8.30 7.04 11.56
C GLY A 23 -8.31 5.54 11.29
N PRO A 24 -9.45 4.99 10.84
CA PRO A 24 -9.60 3.57 10.55
C PRO A 24 -8.77 3.16 9.32
N LYS A 25 -8.39 1.90 9.24
CA LYS A 25 -7.86 1.33 8.01
C LYS A 25 -8.99 1.20 6.98
N VAL A 26 -8.77 1.70 5.77
CA VAL A 26 -9.79 1.70 4.71
C VAL A 26 -9.39 0.73 3.60
N VAL A 27 -10.31 -0.19 3.28
CA VAL A 27 -10.26 -1.04 2.10
C VAL A 27 -11.34 -0.57 1.14
N MET A 28 -10.96 -0.26 -0.10
CA MET A 28 -11.92 0.16 -1.13
C MET A 28 -12.53 -1.05 -1.82
N LEU A 29 -13.80 -0.93 -2.19
CA LEU A 29 -14.52 -1.90 -3.01
C LEU A 29 -14.93 -1.23 -4.32
N THR A 30 -14.69 -1.90 -5.45
CA THR A 30 -15.04 -1.37 -6.77
C THR A 30 -15.61 -2.42 -7.70
N THR A 31 -16.29 -1.97 -8.74
CA THR A 31 -16.53 -2.73 -9.97
C THR A 31 -15.37 -2.51 -10.94
N PHE A 32 -15.25 -3.31 -11.99
CA PHE A 32 -14.08 -3.49 -12.86
C PHE A 32 -13.44 -2.25 -13.54
N ASP A 33 -13.99 -1.04 -13.45
CA ASP A 33 -13.75 0.05 -14.43
C ASP A 33 -12.91 1.25 -13.96
N LEU A 34 -11.92 1.12 -13.06
CA LEU A 34 -11.45 2.32 -12.38
C LEU A 34 -9.93 2.42 -12.08
N ASP A 35 -9.09 2.42 -13.11
CA ASP A 35 -7.63 2.56 -12.91
C ASP A 35 -7.24 3.88 -12.23
N GLU A 36 -7.93 4.99 -12.53
CA GLU A 36 -7.66 6.31 -11.91
C GLU A 36 -7.97 6.34 -10.41
N TYR A 37 -9.05 5.68 -9.98
CA TYR A 37 -9.46 5.67 -8.57
C TYR A 37 -8.58 4.80 -7.68
N VAL A 38 -7.97 3.75 -8.23
CA VAL A 38 -7.04 2.90 -7.47
C VAL A 38 -5.82 3.69 -7.02
N HIS A 39 -5.22 4.46 -7.93
CA HIS A 39 -4.08 5.31 -7.61
C HIS A 39 -4.43 6.37 -6.57
N GLU A 40 -5.56 7.03 -6.73
CA GLU A 40 -5.98 8.07 -5.81
C GLU A 40 -6.27 7.52 -4.41
N ALA A 41 -7.01 6.40 -4.31
CA ALA A 41 -7.30 5.75 -3.04
C ALA A 41 -6.01 5.35 -2.28
N LEU A 42 -5.05 4.77 -2.98
CA LEU A 42 -3.77 4.38 -2.38
C LEU A 42 -2.93 5.59 -1.96
N ARG A 43 -2.96 6.68 -2.73
CA ARG A 43 -2.31 7.95 -2.34
C ARG A 43 -2.95 8.58 -1.11
N LEU A 44 -4.26 8.46 -0.95
CA LEU A 44 -4.99 8.91 0.23
C LEU A 44 -4.68 8.06 1.47
N GLY A 45 -4.08 6.87 1.30
CA GLY A 45 -3.70 6.00 2.40
C GLY A 45 -4.57 4.76 2.57
N ALA A 46 -5.43 4.43 1.59
CA ALA A 46 -6.15 3.15 1.61
C ALA A 46 -5.17 1.98 1.70
N VAL A 47 -5.47 1.00 2.53
CA VAL A 47 -4.60 -0.16 2.81
C VAL A 47 -4.98 -1.39 1.99
N GLY A 48 -6.04 -1.31 1.20
CA GLY A 48 -6.48 -2.40 0.35
C GLY A 48 -7.48 -1.98 -0.71
N PHE A 49 -7.59 -2.82 -1.74
CA PHE A 49 -8.51 -2.64 -2.84
C PHE A 49 -9.02 -4.00 -3.32
N LEU A 50 -10.34 -4.19 -3.30
CA LEU A 50 -10.99 -5.43 -3.69
C LEU A 50 -12.07 -5.15 -4.73
N LEU A 51 -12.41 -6.17 -5.50
CA LEU A 51 -13.53 -6.12 -6.42
C LEU A 51 -14.83 -6.44 -5.67
N LYS A 52 -15.96 -5.88 -6.10
CA LYS A 52 -17.29 -6.15 -5.50
C LYS A 52 -17.77 -7.60 -5.71
N ASP A 53 -17.22 -8.30 -6.70
CA ASP A 53 -17.47 -9.72 -6.96
C ASP A 53 -16.58 -10.66 -6.12
N THR A 54 -15.72 -10.11 -5.26
CA THR A 54 -14.91 -10.87 -4.30
C THR A 54 -15.82 -11.73 -3.41
N GLN A 55 -15.51 -13.02 -3.30
CA GLN A 55 -16.30 -13.95 -2.50
C GLN A 55 -16.33 -13.53 -1.02
N PRO A 56 -17.46 -13.75 -0.29
CA PRO A 56 -17.58 -13.35 1.11
C PRO A 56 -16.46 -13.89 2.02
N ARG A 57 -15.98 -15.09 1.78
CA ARG A 57 -14.87 -15.69 2.55
C ARG A 57 -13.55 -14.93 2.34
N GLU A 58 -13.28 -14.52 1.11
CA GLU A 58 -12.09 -13.74 0.76
C GLU A 58 -12.18 -12.32 1.33
N LEU A 59 -13.37 -11.72 1.32
CA LEU A 59 -13.61 -10.42 1.94
C LEU A 59 -13.32 -10.46 3.45
N ILE A 60 -13.80 -11.49 4.16
CA ILE A 60 -13.52 -11.69 5.59
C ILE A 60 -12.00 -11.86 5.83
N ALA A 61 -11.33 -12.67 5.01
CA ALA A 61 -9.89 -12.86 5.10
C ALA A 61 -9.13 -11.54 4.88
N ALA A 62 -9.54 -10.76 3.87
CA ALA A 62 -8.95 -9.46 3.59
C ALA A 62 -9.07 -8.48 4.77
N VAL A 63 -10.25 -8.42 5.42
CA VAL A 63 -10.45 -7.59 6.61
C VAL A 63 -9.51 -7.99 7.75
N ARG A 64 -9.33 -9.29 7.99
CA ARG A 64 -8.40 -9.79 9.02
C ARG A 64 -6.95 -9.44 8.68
N THR A 65 -6.53 -9.70 7.45
CA THR A 65 -5.20 -9.36 6.94
C THR A 65 -4.88 -7.88 7.12
N VAL A 66 -5.84 -7.02 6.80
CA VAL A 66 -5.70 -5.56 6.98
C VAL A 66 -5.66 -5.18 8.46
N ALA A 67 -6.46 -5.82 9.32
CA ALA A 67 -6.42 -5.58 10.76
C ALA A 67 -5.05 -5.91 11.37
N GLU A 68 -4.36 -6.92 10.85
CA GLU A 68 -3.00 -7.31 11.26
C GLU A 68 -1.89 -6.36 10.76
N GLY A 69 -2.25 -5.36 9.91
CA GLY A 69 -1.30 -4.37 9.39
C GLY A 69 -0.72 -4.70 8.02
N ASN A 70 -1.22 -5.74 7.37
CA ASN A 70 -0.85 -6.06 6.00
C ASN A 70 -1.74 -5.29 5.00
N ALA A 71 -1.26 -5.16 3.76
CA ALA A 71 -2.07 -4.64 2.67
C ALA A 71 -2.78 -5.79 1.93
N MET A 72 -3.94 -5.51 1.35
CA MET A 72 -4.68 -6.48 0.54
C MET A 72 -5.09 -5.87 -0.80
N LEU A 73 -4.52 -6.37 -1.89
CA LEU A 73 -4.87 -6.01 -3.25
C LEU A 73 -5.27 -7.26 -4.01
N SER A 74 -6.38 -7.22 -4.75
CA SER A 74 -6.68 -8.33 -5.65
C SER A 74 -5.62 -8.43 -6.75
N PRO A 75 -5.31 -9.62 -7.28
CA PRO A 75 -4.32 -9.80 -8.35
C PRO A 75 -4.61 -8.93 -9.59
N ALA A 76 -5.88 -8.72 -9.93
CA ALA A 76 -6.29 -7.87 -11.03
C ALA A 76 -5.94 -6.39 -10.78
N VAL A 77 -6.19 -5.89 -9.57
CA VAL A 77 -5.84 -4.52 -9.17
C VAL A 77 -4.32 -4.34 -9.15
N LEU A 78 -3.58 -5.31 -8.63
CA LEU A 78 -2.12 -5.26 -8.60
C LEU A 78 -1.53 -5.20 -10.02
N LYS A 79 -2.00 -6.05 -10.95
CA LYS A 79 -1.55 -6.05 -12.35
C LYS A 79 -1.77 -4.68 -13.02
N ARG A 80 -2.91 -4.04 -12.77
CA ARG A 80 -3.23 -2.71 -13.31
C ARG A 80 -2.34 -1.62 -12.71
N LEU A 81 -2.14 -1.65 -11.40
CA LEU A 81 -1.19 -0.75 -10.74
C LEU A 81 0.19 -0.83 -11.38
N LEU A 82 0.73 -2.02 -11.56
CA LEU A 82 2.03 -2.22 -12.19
C LEU A 82 2.07 -1.67 -13.62
N GLY A 83 0.99 -1.88 -14.41
CA GLY A 83 0.89 -1.35 -15.77
C GLY A 83 0.86 0.18 -15.86
N SER A 84 0.30 0.86 -14.87
CA SER A 84 0.19 2.33 -14.87
C SER A 84 1.48 3.05 -14.43
N PHE A 85 2.42 2.34 -13.79
CA PHE A 85 3.74 2.89 -13.45
C PHE A 85 4.67 3.04 -14.66
N VAL A 86 4.44 2.31 -15.76
CA VAL A 86 5.29 2.33 -16.96
C VAL A 86 5.27 3.69 -17.68
N HIS A 87 4.36 4.59 -17.36
CA HIS A 87 4.16 5.85 -18.12
C HIS A 87 4.37 7.14 -17.32
N LYS A 88 5.10 7.15 -16.20
CA LYS A 88 5.27 8.37 -15.40
C LYS A 88 6.65 9.04 -15.52
N ALA A 89 6.58 10.38 -15.61
CA ALA A 89 7.66 11.33 -15.90
C ALA A 89 8.88 11.29 -14.96
N PRO A 90 10.08 11.70 -15.45
CA PRO A 90 11.38 11.60 -14.75
C PRO A 90 11.47 12.27 -13.37
N SER A 91 10.69 13.31 -13.14
CA SER A 91 10.72 14.09 -11.88
C SER A 91 10.24 13.33 -10.62
N ARG A 92 9.43 12.29 -10.79
CA ARG A 92 8.96 11.48 -9.63
C ARG A 92 9.99 10.47 -9.16
N ALA A 93 10.75 9.90 -10.10
CA ALA A 93 11.80 8.95 -9.78
C ALA A 93 12.93 9.58 -8.96
N GLU A 94 13.31 10.81 -9.29
CA GLU A 94 14.33 11.55 -8.53
C GLU A 94 13.89 11.81 -7.09
N VAL A 95 12.69 12.35 -6.89
CA VAL A 95 12.12 12.59 -5.55
C VAL A 95 12.00 11.29 -4.74
N ALA A 96 11.58 10.20 -5.39
CA ALA A 96 11.48 8.90 -4.73
C ALA A 96 12.85 8.36 -4.30
N ARG A 97 13.86 8.48 -5.15
CA ARG A 97 15.26 8.08 -4.83
C ARG A 97 15.84 8.90 -3.70
N GLU A 98 15.67 10.23 -3.70
CA GLU A 98 16.11 11.09 -2.61
C GLU A 98 15.50 10.69 -1.26
N ARG A 99 14.19 10.38 -1.24
CA ARG A 99 13.53 9.93 -0.02
C ARG A 99 14.06 8.57 0.45
N LEU A 100 14.25 7.61 -0.46
CA LEU A 100 14.79 6.29 -0.12
C LEU A 100 16.26 6.35 0.30
N ALA A 101 17.06 7.28 -0.21
CA ALA A 101 18.44 7.49 0.19
C ALA A 101 18.61 7.87 1.67
N THR A 102 17.53 8.28 2.35
CA THR A 102 17.56 8.53 3.79
C THR A 102 17.57 7.25 4.63
N LEU A 103 17.22 6.10 4.04
CA LEU A 103 17.13 4.82 4.75
C LEU A 103 18.51 4.26 5.07
N THR A 104 18.60 3.56 6.19
CA THR A 104 19.76 2.71 6.49
C THR A 104 19.75 1.46 5.61
N ALA A 105 20.89 0.80 5.41
CA ALA A 105 20.97 -0.43 4.63
C ALA A 105 19.93 -1.48 5.05
N ARG A 106 19.71 -1.61 6.38
CA ARG A 106 18.72 -2.57 6.89
C ARG A 106 17.26 -2.16 6.62
N GLU A 107 16.96 -0.88 6.68
CA GLU A 107 15.65 -0.35 6.30
C GLU A 107 15.43 -0.49 4.79
N GLU A 108 16.49 -0.34 4.00
CA GLU A 108 16.45 -0.56 2.55
C GLU A 108 16.16 -2.02 2.20
N ASP A 109 16.83 -2.99 2.84
CA ASP A 109 16.53 -4.41 2.67
C ASP A 109 15.05 -4.70 2.95
N VAL A 110 14.52 -4.16 4.06
CA VAL A 110 13.13 -4.37 4.47
C VAL A 110 12.16 -3.71 3.48
N VAL A 111 12.42 -2.47 3.02
CA VAL A 111 11.51 -1.79 2.09
C VAL A 111 11.51 -2.44 0.70
N ARG A 112 12.65 -2.96 0.22
CA ARG A 112 12.73 -3.72 -1.04
C ARG A 112 11.93 -5.03 -0.96
N ALA A 113 12.09 -5.79 0.15
CA ALA A 113 11.32 -7.01 0.38
C ALA A 113 9.80 -6.71 0.47
N LEU A 114 9.44 -5.61 1.11
CA LEU A 114 8.06 -5.13 1.20
C LEU A 114 7.50 -4.74 -0.18
N ALA A 115 8.30 -4.12 -1.05
CA ALA A 115 7.90 -3.74 -2.41
C ALA A 115 7.60 -4.96 -3.30
N ARG A 116 8.25 -6.10 -3.04
CA ARG A 116 7.94 -7.38 -3.67
C ARG A 116 6.66 -8.05 -3.13
N GLY A 117 5.97 -7.42 -2.19
CA GLY A 117 4.72 -7.91 -1.63
C GLY A 117 4.87 -8.91 -0.49
N LEU A 118 6.09 -9.15 0.03
CA LEU A 118 6.33 -10.12 1.09
C LEU A 118 5.66 -9.71 2.41
N SER A 119 5.03 -10.65 3.10
CA SER A 119 4.52 -10.49 4.46
C SER A 119 5.67 -10.31 5.47
N ASN A 120 5.37 -9.83 6.68
CA ASN A 120 6.39 -9.69 7.72
C ASN A 120 7.08 -11.01 8.08
N ALA A 121 6.32 -12.12 8.06
CA ALA A 121 6.86 -13.46 8.29
C ALA A 121 7.85 -13.88 7.17
N GLU A 122 7.52 -13.59 5.92
CA GLU A 122 8.38 -13.88 4.77
C GLU A 122 9.64 -13.01 4.76
N ILE A 123 9.50 -11.71 5.03
CA ILE A 123 10.63 -10.79 5.23
C ILE A 123 11.53 -11.29 6.36
N GLY A 124 10.94 -11.73 7.47
CA GLY A 124 11.68 -12.27 8.59
C GLY A 124 12.51 -13.49 8.22
N ARG A 125 11.94 -14.40 7.44
CA ARG A 125 12.66 -15.59 6.93
C ARG A 125 13.81 -15.20 6.00
N GLU A 126 13.55 -14.32 5.05
CA GLU A 126 14.54 -13.87 4.06
C GLU A 126 15.72 -13.13 4.73
N LEU A 127 15.39 -12.21 5.63
CA LEU A 127 16.40 -11.35 6.27
C LEU A 127 16.94 -11.91 7.59
N LYS A 128 16.53 -13.13 7.99
CA LYS A 128 16.91 -13.77 9.27
C LYS A 128 16.58 -12.91 10.49
N LEU A 129 15.36 -12.37 10.51
CA LEU A 129 14.80 -11.57 11.59
C LEU A 129 13.54 -12.23 12.16
N SER A 130 13.23 -11.93 13.42
CA SER A 130 11.92 -12.28 13.98
C SER A 130 10.82 -11.39 13.36
N GLU A 131 9.60 -11.91 13.24
CA GLU A 131 8.46 -11.14 12.73
C GLU A 131 8.19 -9.86 13.52
N PRO A 132 8.23 -9.85 14.87
CA PRO A 132 8.14 -8.61 15.65
C PRO A 132 9.24 -7.59 15.30
N THR A 133 10.46 -8.04 15.01
CA THR A 133 11.57 -7.18 14.61
C THR A 133 11.30 -6.56 13.23
N VAL A 134 10.79 -7.34 12.27
CA VAL A 134 10.38 -6.83 10.96
C VAL A 134 9.27 -5.78 11.11
N LYS A 135 8.25 -6.06 11.93
CA LYS A 135 7.16 -5.12 12.22
C LYS A 135 7.69 -3.80 12.79
N ALA A 136 8.67 -3.85 13.68
CA ALA A 136 9.32 -2.65 14.22
C ALA A 136 10.11 -1.88 13.16
N HIS A 137 10.83 -2.58 12.26
CA HIS A 137 11.52 -1.94 11.13
C HIS A 137 10.52 -1.27 10.17
N VAL A 138 9.45 -1.96 9.80
CA VAL A 138 8.39 -1.41 8.93
C VAL A 138 7.78 -0.16 9.54
N SER A 139 7.44 -0.19 10.83
CA SER A 139 6.87 1.00 11.51
C SER A 139 7.83 2.19 11.49
N ARG A 140 9.12 1.96 11.77
CA ARG A 140 10.13 3.02 11.77
C ARG A 140 10.38 3.60 10.37
N LEU A 141 10.50 2.76 9.35
CA LEU A 141 10.73 3.24 7.98
C LEU A 141 9.52 4.01 7.45
N LEU A 142 8.30 3.58 7.76
CA LEU A 142 7.09 4.31 7.38
C LEU A 142 7.05 5.71 8.04
N ALA A 143 7.32 5.78 9.34
CA ALA A 143 7.41 7.06 10.05
C ALA A 143 8.51 7.97 9.48
N LYS A 144 9.69 7.41 9.19
CA LYS A 144 10.84 8.15 8.63
C LYS A 144 10.56 8.70 7.24
N LEU A 145 9.84 7.91 6.41
CA LEU A 145 9.44 8.32 5.07
C LEU A 145 8.14 9.14 5.05
N GLY A 146 7.48 9.38 6.19
CA GLY A 146 6.20 10.08 6.26
C GLY A 146 5.09 9.36 5.49
N LEU A 147 5.07 8.03 5.54
CA LEU A 147 4.10 7.18 4.83
C LEU A 147 3.09 6.58 5.79
N ALA A 148 1.82 6.54 5.38
CA ALA A 148 0.73 6.04 6.22
C ALA A 148 0.70 4.51 6.31
N ASN A 149 1.22 3.80 5.29
CA ASN A 149 1.13 2.34 5.22
C ASN A 149 2.17 1.73 4.26
N ARG A 150 2.28 0.38 4.30
CA ARG A 150 3.22 -0.38 3.50
C ARG A 150 2.98 -0.32 1.99
N VAL A 151 1.73 -0.05 1.57
CA VAL A 151 1.42 0.09 0.13
C VAL A 151 2.08 1.35 -0.41
N GLN A 152 2.02 2.45 0.34
CA GLN A 152 2.71 3.69 -0.04
C GLN A 152 4.23 3.50 -0.11
N ALA A 153 4.80 2.67 0.77
CA ALA A 153 6.22 2.33 0.72
C ALA A 153 6.57 1.51 -0.54
N ALA A 154 5.75 0.53 -0.89
CA ALA A 154 5.93 -0.25 -2.12
C ALA A 154 5.83 0.64 -3.38
N ILE A 155 4.85 1.56 -3.42
CA ILE A 155 4.71 2.54 -4.51
C ILE A 155 5.96 3.43 -4.60
N LEU A 156 6.47 3.92 -3.47
CA LEU A 156 7.66 4.78 -3.46
C LEU A 156 8.90 4.05 -4.03
N VAL A 157 9.10 2.77 -3.68
CA VAL A 157 10.20 1.95 -4.23
C VAL A 157 10.03 1.74 -5.73
N HIS A 158 8.81 1.53 -6.18
CA HIS A 158 8.48 1.36 -7.60
C HIS A 158 8.67 2.66 -8.39
N ASP A 159 8.25 3.81 -7.82
CA ASP A 159 8.46 5.12 -8.42
C ASP A 159 9.97 5.45 -8.57
N ALA A 160 10.83 4.87 -7.72
CA ALA A 160 12.27 5.03 -7.76
C ALA A 160 13.01 4.08 -8.74
N ASP A 161 12.30 3.17 -9.42
CA ASP A 161 12.88 2.09 -10.23
C ASP A 161 13.85 1.18 -9.44
N LEU A 162 13.54 0.88 -8.19
CA LEU A 162 14.37 0.08 -7.27
C LEU A 162 13.70 -1.25 -6.85
N ALA A 163 12.57 -1.64 -7.48
CA ALA A 163 11.83 -2.87 -7.18
C ALA A 163 12.46 -4.10 -7.82
#